data_a45558173ea5c42d2042e498303defa4
#
_entry.id   a45558173ea5c42d2042e498303defa4
#
_cell.length_a   1.000
_cell.length_b   1.000
_cell.length_c   1.000
_cell.angle_alpha   90.00
_cell.angle_beta   90.00
_cell.angle_gamma   90.00
#
_symmetry.space_group_name_H-M   'P 1'
#
loop_
_entity.id
_entity.type
_entity.pdbx_description
1 polymer ?
#
loop_
_entity_poly.entity_id
_entity_poly.type
_entity_poly.pdbx_seq_one_letter_code
_entity_poly.pdbx_strand_id
1 'polypeptide(L)'
;LWAILTMKWTFDIKPNDVFWCTADIGWVTGHSYITYGPLAVGATEIVFEGVPTYPNAGRFWDMIQKHKATIFYTAPTAIRSLIKASSNDQAVHPKSYDLSSLRLLGSVGEPINPEAWMWYYENVGGSRCPIADTFWQTETGGHMISPLPGATPMIPGSCTLPLPGIQAAIVDEAGVDVPNGQGGILVVKRPWPSMIR
;
A
#
# COMPACT_ATOMS: atom_id res chain seq x y z
N LEU A 1 -17.83 0.13 5.83
CA LEU A 1 -18.02 -1.01 4.91
C LEU A 1 -16.93 -1.08 3.84
N TRP A 2 -16.61 0.02 3.13
CA TRP A 2 -15.62 0.02 2.05
C TRP A 2 -14.22 -0.37 2.52
N ALA A 3 -13.77 0.15 3.66
CA ALA A 3 -12.50 -0.26 4.26
C ALA A 3 -12.45 -1.78 4.53
N ILE A 4 -13.55 -2.37 5.02
CA ILE A 4 -13.67 -3.83 5.20
C ILE A 4 -13.50 -4.58 3.88
N LEU A 5 -14.19 -4.15 2.82
CA LEU A 5 -14.12 -4.80 1.51
C LEU A 5 -12.72 -4.71 0.91
N THR A 6 -12.07 -3.55 1.01
CA THR A 6 -10.73 -3.35 0.46
C THR A 6 -9.66 -4.06 1.29
N MET A 7 -9.82 -4.23 2.60
CA MET A 7 -8.98 -5.14 3.40
C MET A 7 -9.05 -6.58 2.86
N LYS A 8 -10.25 -7.05 2.54
CA LYS A 8 -10.46 -8.40 2.00
C LYS A 8 -9.96 -8.56 0.56
N TRP A 9 -10.16 -7.56 -0.29
CA TRP A 9 -9.82 -7.66 -1.71
C TRP A 9 -8.37 -7.30 -2.00
N THR A 10 -7.92 -6.14 -1.52
CA THR A 10 -6.58 -5.62 -1.81
C THR A 10 -5.50 -6.34 -1.02
N PHE A 11 -5.75 -6.60 0.26
CA PHE A 11 -4.77 -7.29 1.11
C PHE A 11 -5.04 -8.78 1.27
N ASP A 12 -6.17 -9.28 0.73
CA ASP A 12 -6.54 -10.70 0.86
C ASP A 12 -6.36 -11.21 2.30
N ILE A 13 -6.82 -10.39 3.27
CA ILE A 13 -6.56 -10.60 4.70
C ILE A 13 -7.08 -11.95 5.18
N LYS A 14 -6.25 -12.71 5.89
CA LYS A 14 -6.55 -14.03 6.44
C LYS A 14 -6.58 -13.97 7.97
N PRO A 15 -7.25 -14.94 8.62
CA PRO A 15 -7.37 -14.95 10.09
C PRO A 15 -6.05 -14.93 10.86
N ASN A 16 -4.98 -15.50 10.28
CA ASN A 16 -3.66 -15.58 10.90
C ASN A 16 -2.69 -14.48 10.46
N ASP A 17 -3.17 -13.51 9.68
CA ASP A 17 -2.33 -12.39 9.27
C ASP A 17 -2.04 -11.43 10.43
N VAL A 18 -0.82 -10.92 10.42
CA VAL A 18 -0.39 -9.78 11.20
C VAL A 18 -0.20 -8.61 10.25
N PHE A 19 -1.14 -7.69 10.29
CA PHE A 19 -1.16 -6.51 9.42
C PHE A 19 -0.38 -5.36 10.05
N TRP A 20 0.42 -4.69 9.27
CA TRP A 20 1.11 -3.49 9.72
C TRP A 20 1.02 -2.37 8.69
N CYS A 21 0.31 -1.31 9.03
CA CYS A 21 0.28 -0.04 8.32
C CYS A 21 1.10 0.99 9.09
N THR A 22 2.03 1.66 8.43
CA THR A 22 2.91 2.65 9.05
C THR A 22 2.44 4.09 8.88
N ALA A 23 1.22 4.30 8.40
CA ALA A 23 0.65 5.62 8.24
C ALA A 23 0.46 6.31 9.59
N ASP A 24 0.62 7.64 9.60
CA ASP A 24 0.29 8.46 10.74
C ASP A 24 -1.24 8.53 10.94
N ILE A 25 -1.70 8.45 12.20
CA ILE A 25 -3.11 8.53 12.55
C ILE A 25 -3.73 9.91 12.25
N GLY A 26 -2.93 10.93 12.05
CA GLY A 26 -3.36 12.24 11.59
C GLY A 26 -3.83 12.30 10.14
N TRP A 27 -3.59 11.23 9.37
CA TRP A 27 -4.00 11.09 7.98
C TRP A 27 -5.13 10.07 7.83
N VAL A 28 -5.93 10.21 6.78
CA VAL A 28 -7.05 9.30 6.51
C VAL A 28 -6.61 7.83 6.37
N THR A 29 -5.38 7.57 5.91
CA THR A 29 -4.84 6.21 5.83
C THR A 29 -4.75 5.56 7.22
N GLY A 30 -4.35 6.32 8.25
CA GLY A 30 -4.38 5.86 9.63
C GLY A 30 -5.79 5.57 10.12
N HIS A 31 -6.77 6.35 9.69
CA HIS A 31 -8.18 6.09 10.02
C HIS A 31 -8.71 4.83 9.33
N SER A 32 -8.59 4.76 8.00
CA SER A 32 -9.17 3.66 7.22
C SER A 32 -8.45 2.33 7.39
N TYR A 33 -7.10 2.36 7.47
CA TYR A 33 -6.26 1.15 7.40
C TYR A 33 -5.36 0.92 8.63
N ILE A 34 -5.59 1.63 9.73
CA ILE A 34 -5.12 1.24 11.06
C ILE A 34 -6.35 1.04 11.96
N THR A 35 -7.29 2.01 11.97
CA THR A 35 -8.40 1.95 12.93
C THR A 35 -9.60 1.18 12.40
N TYR A 36 -10.16 1.57 11.23
CA TYR A 36 -11.47 1.04 10.82
C TYR A 36 -11.40 -0.31 10.11
N GLY A 37 -10.56 -0.42 9.09
CA GLY A 37 -10.49 -1.61 8.25
C GLY A 37 -10.00 -2.85 9.01
N PRO A 38 -8.79 -2.83 9.59
CA PRO A 38 -8.23 -3.97 10.30
C PRO A 38 -9.08 -4.44 11.47
N LEU A 39 -9.54 -3.52 12.34
CA LEU A 39 -10.38 -3.88 13.49
C LEU A 39 -11.73 -4.46 13.06
N ALA A 40 -12.34 -3.89 12.02
CA ALA A 40 -13.64 -4.35 11.53
C ALA A 40 -13.60 -5.72 10.84
N VAL A 41 -12.44 -6.17 10.35
CA VAL A 41 -12.25 -7.54 9.84
C VAL A 41 -11.69 -8.50 10.90
N GLY A 42 -11.42 -8.03 12.12
CA GLY A 42 -10.86 -8.83 13.20
C GLY A 42 -9.40 -9.21 12.98
N ALA A 43 -8.63 -8.38 12.25
CA ALA A 43 -7.22 -8.63 12.00
C ALA A 43 -6.37 -8.40 13.25
N THR A 44 -5.29 -9.17 13.38
CA THR A 44 -4.19 -8.81 14.28
C THR A 44 -3.38 -7.71 13.62
N GLU A 45 -3.13 -6.60 14.30
CA GLU A 45 -2.34 -5.51 13.74
C GLU A 45 -1.25 -5.02 14.69
N ILE A 46 -0.21 -4.44 14.10
CA ILE A 46 0.85 -3.75 14.82
C ILE A 46 0.51 -2.28 14.87
N VAL A 47 0.33 -1.76 16.09
CA VAL A 47 0.26 -0.31 16.35
C VAL A 47 1.64 0.16 16.75
N PHE A 48 2.19 1.09 15.98
CA PHE A 48 3.57 1.53 16.11
C PHE A 48 3.65 3.01 16.46
N GLU A 49 4.31 3.31 17.57
CA GLU A 49 4.68 4.67 17.96
C GLU A 49 6.17 4.89 17.66
N GLY A 50 6.48 5.74 16.70
CA GLY A 50 7.86 6.05 16.34
C GLY A 50 8.04 6.47 14.89
N VAL A 51 9.30 6.63 14.50
CA VAL A 51 9.70 6.99 13.14
C VAL A 51 10.56 5.89 12.53
N PRO A 52 10.58 5.75 11.19
CA PRO A 52 11.25 4.63 10.52
C PRO A 52 12.77 4.57 10.74
N THR A 53 13.38 5.67 11.15
CA THR A 53 14.83 5.81 11.26
C THR A 53 15.35 5.86 12.70
N TYR A 54 14.52 5.66 13.72
CA TYR A 54 14.93 5.67 15.12
C TYR A 54 14.73 4.28 15.76
N PRO A 55 15.71 3.74 16.48
CA PRO A 55 17.06 4.26 16.76
C PRO A 55 18.01 4.17 15.54
N ASN A 56 17.64 3.44 14.49
CA ASN A 56 18.33 3.35 13.22
C ASN A 56 17.35 2.99 12.10
N ALA A 57 17.79 3.04 10.84
CA ALA A 57 16.96 2.79 9.67
C ALA A 57 16.58 1.31 9.45
N GLY A 58 17.07 0.39 10.27
CA GLY A 58 16.64 -1.01 10.31
C GLY A 58 15.35 -1.23 11.14
N ARG A 59 14.82 -0.17 11.77
CA ARG A 59 13.68 -0.25 12.69
C ARG A 59 12.46 -0.99 12.12
N PHE A 60 12.11 -0.72 10.87
CA PHE A 60 10.97 -1.37 10.25
C PHE A 60 11.20 -2.87 10.04
N TRP A 61 12.40 -3.24 9.64
CA TRP A 61 12.77 -4.63 9.41
C TRP A 61 12.80 -5.42 10.73
N ASP A 62 13.32 -4.79 11.79
CA ASP A 62 13.30 -5.37 13.14
C ASP A 62 11.87 -5.61 13.63
N MET A 63 10.97 -4.66 13.43
CA MET A 63 9.54 -4.82 13.78
C MET A 63 8.89 -5.97 13.00
N ILE A 64 9.13 -6.07 11.70
CA ILE A 64 8.60 -7.16 10.87
C ILE A 64 9.13 -8.50 11.37
N GLN A 65 10.44 -8.61 11.56
CA GLN A 65 11.07 -9.84 12.05
C GLN A 65 10.55 -10.25 13.44
N LYS A 66 10.51 -9.31 14.37
CA LYS A 66 10.11 -9.52 15.77
C LYS A 66 8.65 -9.93 15.90
N HIS A 67 7.76 -9.23 15.21
CA HIS A 67 6.32 -9.42 15.33
C HIS A 67 5.73 -10.31 14.23
N LYS A 68 6.58 -10.83 13.34
CA LYS A 68 6.18 -11.71 12.23
C LYS A 68 5.05 -11.10 11.39
N ALA A 69 5.19 -9.81 11.06
CA ALA A 69 4.23 -9.15 10.16
C ALA A 69 4.13 -9.93 8.85
N THR A 70 2.90 -10.14 8.39
CA THR A 70 2.62 -10.87 7.14
C THR A 70 2.24 -9.92 6.01
N ILE A 71 1.70 -8.75 6.35
CA ILE A 71 1.34 -7.69 5.41
C ILE A 71 1.98 -6.39 5.89
N PHE A 72 2.71 -5.73 5.00
CA PHE A 72 3.39 -4.46 5.29
C PHE A 72 2.94 -3.38 4.33
N TYR A 73 2.27 -2.34 4.85
CA TYR A 73 1.66 -1.24 4.11
C TYR A 73 2.27 0.09 4.51
N THR A 74 2.94 0.76 3.57
CA THR A 74 3.73 1.96 3.87
C THR A 74 3.76 2.95 2.69
N ALA A 75 4.31 4.13 2.92
CA ALA A 75 4.41 5.18 1.91
C ALA A 75 5.72 5.07 1.09
N PRO A 76 5.70 5.41 -0.21
CA PRO A 76 6.89 5.48 -1.06
C PRO A 76 8.00 6.39 -0.51
N THR A 77 7.64 7.49 0.16
CA THR A 77 8.62 8.37 0.83
C THR A 77 9.40 7.61 1.91
N ALA A 78 8.75 6.77 2.72
CA ALA A 78 9.44 5.93 3.69
C ALA A 78 10.38 4.94 3.00
N ILE A 79 9.93 4.28 1.93
CA ILE A 79 10.75 3.34 1.15
C ILE A 79 11.98 4.05 0.58
N ARG A 80 11.83 5.20 -0.08
CA ARG A 80 12.98 5.97 -0.63
C ARG A 80 13.98 6.38 0.45
N SER A 81 13.50 6.77 1.64
CA SER A 81 14.37 7.08 2.77
C SER A 81 15.18 5.86 3.24
N LEU A 82 14.53 4.69 3.30
CA LEU A 82 15.17 3.43 3.70
C LEU A 82 16.13 2.89 2.63
N ILE A 83 15.84 3.08 1.34
CA ILE A 83 16.78 2.81 0.24
C ILE A 83 18.07 3.60 0.45
N LYS A 84 17.95 4.91 0.65
CA LYS A 84 19.09 5.80 0.88
C LYS A 84 19.91 5.39 2.12
N ALA A 85 19.25 5.06 3.20
CA ALA A 85 19.91 4.62 4.42
C ALA A 85 20.66 3.30 4.23
N SER A 86 20.04 2.31 3.60
CA SER A 86 20.65 0.99 3.36
C SER A 86 21.79 1.01 2.33
N SER A 87 21.82 2.00 1.45
CA SER A 87 22.96 2.21 0.53
C SER A 87 24.22 2.65 1.27
N ASN A 88 24.06 3.31 2.41
CA ASN A 88 25.17 3.82 3.22
C ASN A 88 25.56 2.85 4.35
N ASP A 89 24.65 1.98 4.79
CA ASP A 89 24.89 1.05 5.89
C ASP A 89 24.18 -0.28 5.62
N GLN A 90 24.94 -1.33 5.38
CA GLN A 90 24.42 -2.67 5.12
C GLN A 90 23.77 -3.31 6.36
N ALA A 91 24.10 -2.87 7.57
CA ALA A 91 23.47 -3.40 8.77
C ALA A 91 21.99 -3.06 8.86
N VAL A 92 21.54 -1.97 8.23
CA VAL A 92 20.14 -1.57 8.17
C VAL A 92 19.44 -1.99 6.88
N HIS A 93 20.13 -2.75 6.02
CA HIS A 93 19.55 -3.28 4.79
C HIS A 93 18.52 -4.38 5.10
N PRO A 94 17.35 -4.44 4.43
CA PRO A 94 16.31 -5.44 4.72
C PRO A 94 16.80 -6.89 4.64
N LYS A 95 17.77 -7.19 3.78
CA LYS A 95 18.38 -8.54 3.68
C LYS A 95 19.17 -8.98 4.92
N SER A 96 19.44 -8.08 5.86
CA SER A 96 20.07 -8.39 7.15
C SER A 96 19.07 -8.88 8.20
N TYR A 97 17.78 -8.95 7.86
CA TYR A 97 16.68 -9.32 8.75
C TYR A 97 15.86 -10.48 8.18
N ASP A 98 15.21 -11.25 9.05
CA ASP A 98 14.27 -12.29 8.64
C ASP A 98 12.90 -11.69 8.30
N LEU A 99 12.67 -11.43 7.01
CA LEU A 99 11.40 -10.93 6.48
C LEU A 99 10.55 -12.06 5.85
N SER A 100 10.86 -13.31 6.13
CA SER A 100 10.19 -14.47 5.54
C SER A 100 8.69 -14.57 5.89
N SER A 101 8.27 -13.94 6.98
CA SER A 101 6.85 -13.85 7.37
C SER A 101 6.00 -13.03 6.41
N LEU A 102 6.59 -12.06 5.69
CA LEU A 102 5.86 -11.24 4.73
C LEU A 102 5.31 -12.10 3.60
N ARG A 103 4.04 -11.90 3.26
CA ARG A 103 3.39 -12.49 2.09
C ARG A 103 2.83 -11.45 1.12
N LEU A 104 2.64 -10.21 1.57
CA LEU A 104 2.10 -9.12 0.78
C LEU A 104 2.67 -7.78 1.24
N LEU A 105 2.99 -6.93 0.28
CA LEU A 105 3.41 -5.56 0.47
C LEU A 105 2.34 -4.59 -0.05
N GLY A 106 2.32 -3.39 0.48
CA GLY A 106 1.44 -2.34 -0.04
C GLY A 106 2.13 -0.99 -0.07
N SER A 107 1.66 -0.14 -0.98
CA SER A 107 2.12 1.24 -1.17
C SER A 107 0.94 2.19 -1.16
N VAL A 108 1.09 3.36 -0.52
CA VAL A 108 0.02 4.34 -0.33
C VAL A 108 0.52 5.77 -0.20
N GLY A 109 -0.33 6.70 -0.59
CA GLY A 109 -0.21 8.14 -0.29
C GLY A 109 0.39 8.97 -1.42
N GLU A 110 1.18 8.37 -2.28
CA GLU A 110 1.76 8.99 -3.46
C GLU A 110 2.15 7.94 -4.51
N PRO A 111 2.37 8.31 -5.77
CA PRO A 111 2.91 7.38 -6.76
C PRO A 111 4.29 6.86 -6.35
N ILE A 112 4.49 5.55 -6.47
CA ILE A 112 5.81 4.94 -6.31
C ILE A 112 6.47 4.81 -7.68
N ASN A 113 7.68 5.35 -7.85
CA ASN A 113 8.40 5.19 -9.10
C ASN A 113 8.87 3.74 -9.30
N PRO A 114 8.97 3.25 -10.55
CA PRO A 114 9.30 1.85 -10.85
C PRO A 114 10.57 1.34 -10.17
N GLU A 115 11.61 2.17 -10.05
CA GLU A 115 12.87 1.80 -9.39
C GLU A 115 12.67 1.50 -7.89
N ALA A 116 11.97 2.37 -7.15
CA ALA A 116 11.66 2.16 -5.75
C ALA A 116 10.70 0.97 -5.56
N TRP A 117 9.75 0.78 -6.48
CA TRP A 117 8.86 -0.38 -6.50
C TRP A 117 9.65 -1.68 -6.67
N MET A 118 10.58 -1.75 -7.62
CA MET A 118 11.43 -2.92 -7.85
C MET A 118 12.34 -3.20 -6.64
N TRP A 119 12.96 -2.17 -6.07
CA TRP A 119 13.76 -2.34 -4.87
C TRP A 119 12.92 -2.91 -3.70
N TYR A 120 11.70 -2.41 -3.52
CA TYR A 120 10.75 -2.86 -2.50
C TYR A 120 10.36 -4.33 -2.72
N TYR A 121 10.08 -4.69 -3.97
CA TYR A 121 9.77 -6.06 -4.37
C TYR A 121 10.92 -7.03 -4.10
N GLU A 122 12.13 -6.67 -4.53
CA GLU A 122 13.30 -7.55 -4.46
C GLU A 122 13.89 -7.67 -3.05
N ASN A 123 14.02 -6.55 -2.35
CA ASN A 123 14.78 -6.50 -1.10
C ASN A 123 13.90 -6.69 0.14
N VAL A 124 12.66 -6.20 0.13
CA VAL A 124 11.72 -6.39 1.24
C VAL A 124 10.82 -7.59 0.97
N GLY A 125 10.26 -7.68 -0.22
CA GLY A 125 9.38 -8.77 -0.64
C GLY A 125 10.07 -10.07 -0.99
N GLY A 126 11.42 -10.06 -1.11
CA GLY A 126 12.21 -11.24 -1.48
C GLY A 126 11.85 -11.81 -2.86
N SER A 127 11.43 -10.98 -3.78
CA SER A 127 10.95 -11.32 -5.14
C SER A 127 9.77 -12.32 -5.16
N ARG A 128 9.01 -12.41 -4.07
CA ARG A 128 7.88 -13.34 -3.91
C ARG A 128 6.59 -12.66 -3.45
N CYS A 129 6.69 -11.55 -2.70
CA CYS A 129 5.53 -10.85 -2.19
C CYS A 129 4.94 -9.94 -3.27
N PRO A 130 3.66 -10.07 -3.62
CA PRO A 130 3.01 -9.08 -4.44
C PRO A 130 2.99 -7.71 -3.76
N ILE A 131 2.94 -6.64 -4.57
CA ILE A 131 2.78 -5.28 -4.09
C ILE A 131 1.41 -4.74 -4.51
N ALA A 132 0.56 -4.46 -3.56
CA ALA A 132 -0.68 -3.72 -3.76
C ALA A 132 -0.36 -2.21 -3.74
N ASP A 133 -0.13 -1.64 -4.90
CA ASP A 133 0.01 -0.19 -5.06
C ASP A 133 -1.39 0.42 -5.12
N THR A 134 -1.74 1.27 -4.15
CA THR A 134 -3.11 1.69 -3.95
C THR A 134 -3.29 3.18 -4.24
N PHE A 135 -4.26 3.49 -5.09
CA PHE A 135 -4.71 4.86 -5.32
C PHE A 135 -6.08 5.12 -4.70
N TRP A 136 -6.17 6.17 -3.91
CA TRP A 136 -7.37 6.68 -3.27
C TRP A 136 -7.10 8.03 -2.61
N GLN A 137 -8.14 8.66 -2.07
CA GLN A 137 -8.07 9.98 -1.48
C GLN A 137 -8.86 10.03 -0.18
N THR A 138 -8.64 11.07 0.62
CA THR A 138 -9.43 11.34 1.83
C THR A 138 -10.93 11.34 1.51
N GLU A 139 -11.30 11.93 0.40
CA GLU A 139 -12.68 12.08 -0.07
C GLU A 139 -13.33 10.77 -0.50
N THR A 140 -12.55 9.72 -0.69
CA THR A 140 -13.04 8.40 -1.12
C THR A 140 -13.10 7.38 0.01
N GLY A 141 -12.47 7.66 1.15
CA GLY A 141 -12.53 6.86 2.38
C GLY A 141 -11.84 5.50 2.31
N GLY A 142 -11.34 5.09 1.15
CA GLY A 142 -10.63 3.83 0.92
C GLY A 142 -10.26 3.62 -0.54
N HIS A 143 -9.57 2.50 -0.84
CA HIS A 143 -8.99 2.21 -2.15
C HIS A 143 -10.00 2.30 -3.28
N MET A 144 -9.57 2.92 -4.38
CA MET A 144 -10.33 2.99 -5.64
C MET A 144 -9.70 2.15 -6.73
N ILE A 145 -8.39 2.27 -6.89
CA ILE A 145 -7.62 1.60 -7.95
C ILE A 145 -6.47 0.87 -7.26
N SER A 146 -6.36 -0.42 -7.50
CA SER A 146 -5.31 -1.24 -6.90
C SER A 146 -5.24 -2.60 -7.62
N PRO A 147 -4.05 -3.18 -7.80
CA PRO A 147 -3.98 -4.56 -8.20
C PRO A 147 -4.57 -5.46 -7.12
N LEU A 148 -5.20 -6.54 -7.55
CA LEU A 148 -5.69 -7.61 -6.68
C LEU A 148 -4.69 -8.76 -6.71
N PRO A 149 -4.05 -9.12 -5.57
CA PRO A 149 -3.06 -10.17 -5.50
C PRO A 149 -3.59 -11.49 -6.08
N GLY A 150 -2.83 -12.07 -7.04
CA GLY A 150 -3.21 -13.31 -7.69
C GLY A 150 -4.30 -13.20 -8.77
N ALA A 151 -4.96 -12.05 -8.91
CA ALA A 151 -6.04 -11.84 -9.88
C ALA A 151 -5.68 -10.87 -11.01
N THR A 152 -4.87 -9.84 -10.70
CA THR A 152 -4.42 -8.86 -11.70
C THR A 152 -2.90 -8.78 -11.77
N PRO A 153 -2.32 -8.52 -12.95
CA PRO A 153 -0.88 -8.26 -13.05
C PRO A 153 -0.47 -7.08 -12.19
N MET A 154 0.72 -7.18 -11.60
CA MET A 154 1.35 -6.07 -10.90
C MET A 154 2.34 -5.39 -11.82
N ILE A 155 2.24 -4.08 -11.92
CA ILE A 155 3.05 -3.27 -12.82
C ILE A 155 3.79 -2.22 -11.99
N PRO A 156 5.14 -2.20 -12.00
CA PRO A 156 5.91 -1.21 -11.28
C PRO A 156 5.46 0.22 -11.59
N GLY A 157 5.09 0.97 -10.55
CA GLY A 157 4.64 2.36 -10.68
C GLY A 157 3.20 2.55 -11.14
N SER A 158 2.38 1.48 -11.12
CA SER A 158 0.97 1.57 -11.52
C SER A 158 0.04 0.93 -10.50
N CYS A 159 -1.03 1.63 -10.13
CA CYS A 159 -2.14 1.08 -9.35
C CYS A 159 -3.06 0.17 -10.19
N THR A 160 -2.79 0.00 -11.47
CA THR A 160 -3.42 -0.91 -12.43
C THR A 160 -4.90 -0.64 -12.73
N LEU A 161 -5.82 -1.37 -12.10
CA LEU A 161 -7.24 -1.37 -12.47
C LEU A 161 -8.15 -0.86 -11.36
N PRO A 162 -9.28 -0.22 -11.71
CA PRO A 162 -10.31 0.13 -10.74
C PRO A 162 -10.85 -1.11 -10.02
N LEU A 163 -11.10 -0.98 -8.73
CA LEU A 163 -11.74 -2.02 -7.94
C LEU A 163 -13.23 -2.20 -8.36
N PRO A 164 -13.82 -3.37 -8.11
CA PRO A 164 -15.22 -3.61 -8.43
C PRO A 164 -16.15 -2.53 -7.88
N GLY A 165 -16.98 -1.95 -8.72
CA GLY A 165 -17.90 -0.87 -8.39
C GLY A 165 -17.35 0.54 -8.63
N ILE A 166 -16.07 0.71 -8.91
CA ILE A 166 -15.47 2.00 -9.25
C ILE A 166 -15.48 2.20 -10.76
N GLN A 167 -16.11 3.28 -11.22
CA GLN A 167 -16.15 3.65 -12.64
C GLN A 167 -15.16 4.79 -12.90
N ALA A 168 -13.89 4.43 -13.05
CA ALA A 168 -12.85 5.37 -13.42
C ALA A 168 -12.75 5.53 -14.94
N ALA A 169 -12.31 6.72 -15.38
CA ALA A 169 -11.97 7.01 -16.77
C ALA A 169 -10.83 8.02 -16.86
N ILE A 170 -10.17 8.06 -17.99
CA ILE A 170 -9.23 9.12 -18.34
C ILE A 170 -9.91 9.99 -19.38
N VAL A 171 -9.97 11.29 -19.11
CA VAL A 171 -10.65 12.27 -19.98
C VAL A 171 -9.71 13.41 -20.34
N ASP A 172 -10.01 14.12 -21.43
CA ASP A 172 -9.38 15.37 -21.80
C ASP A 172 -9.95 16.55 -20.98
N GLU A 173 -9.49 17.77 -21.28
CA GLU A 173 -9.96 19.01 -20.64
C GLU A 173 -11.44 19.33 -20.91
N ALA A 174 -12.01 18.78 -21.98
CA ALA A 174 -13.43 18.90 -22.31
C ALA A 174 -14.30 17.82 -21.63
N GLY A 175 -13.68 16.89 -20.89
CA GLY A 175 -14.38 15.79 -20.22
C GLY A 175 -14.72 14.61 -21.15
N VAL A 176 -14.11 14.54 -22.33
CA VAL A 176 -14.30 13.44 -23.28
C VAL A 176 -13.27 12.34 -23.02
N ASP A 177 -13.71 11.09 -23.05
CA ASP A 177 -12.82 9.91 -22.84
C ASP A 177 -11.70 9.91 -23.87
N VAL A 178 -10.44 9.79 -23.42
CA VAL A 178 -9.29 9.68 -24.31
C VAL A 178 -9.07 8.20 -24.73
N PRO A 179 -8.50 7.96 -25.92
CA PRO A 179 -8.13 6.61 -26.35
C PRO A 179 -7.10 5.97 -25.43
N ASN A 180 -7.12 4.64 -25.38
CA ASN A 180 -6.13 3.87 -24.63
C ASN A 180 -4.70 4.22 -25.08
N GLY A 181 -3.81 4.40 -24.10
CA GLY A 181 -2.42 4.80 -24.31
C GLY A 181 -2.18 6.32 -24.35
N GLN A 182 -3.23 7.13 -24.25
CA GLN A 182 -3.11 8.57 -24.08
C GLN A 182 -3.28 8.96 -22.61
N GLY A 183 -2.49 9.96 -22.16
CA GLY A 183 -2.64 10.56 -20.84
C GLY A 183 -3.79 11.56 -20.80
N GLY A 184 -4.34 11.79 -19.60
CA GLY A 184 -5.41 12.75 -19.38
C GLY A 184 -5.72 12.90 -17.90
N ILE A 185 -6.90 13.44 -17.59
CA ILE A 185 -7.39 13.65 -16.23
C ILE A 185 -8.10 12.38 -15.77
N LEU A 186 -7.66 11.81 -14.64
CA LEU A 186 -8.36 10.69 -14.01
C LEU A 186 -9.64 11.21 -13.35
N VAL A 187 -10.77 10.64 -13.74
CA VAL A 187 -12.08 10.97 -13.17
C VAL A 187 -12.79 9.71 -12.69
N VAL A 188 -13.68 9.90 -11.70
CA VAL A 188 -14.64 8.88 -11.25
C VAL A 188 -16.03 9.29 -11.74
N LYS A 189 -16.60 8.50 -12.65
CA LYS A 189 -17.86 8.84 -13.35
C LYS A 189 -19.12 8.72 -12.48
N ARG A 190 -19.07 7.94 -11.40
CA ARG A 190 -20.21 7.74 -10.51
C ARG A 190 -19.78 7.67 -9.05
N PRO A 191 -20.54 8.29 -8.13
CA PRO A 191 -20.29 8.14 -6.71
C PRO A 191 -20.62 6.71 -6.26
N TRP A 192 -20.00 6.30 -5.14
CA TRP A 192 -20.32 5.07 -4.43
C TRP A 192 -20.38 5.35 -2.91
N PRO A 193 -20.87 4.40 -2.06
CA PRO A 193 -21.16 4.68 -0.65
C PRO A 193 -19.99 5.18 0.21
N SER A 194 -18.76 4.99 -0.20
CA SER A 194 -17.56 5.43 0.54
C SER A 194 -17.13 6.87 0.24
N MET A 195 -17.63 7.45 -0.84
CA MET A 195 -17.33 8.85 -1.15
C MET A 195 -17.94 9.81 -0.14
N ILE A 196 -17.23 10.91 0.11
CA ILE A 196 -17.74 12.05 0.87
C ILE A 196 -19.02 12.60 0.22
N ARG A 197 -19.94 13.06 1.04
CA ARG A 197 -21.21 13.67 0.61
C ARG A 197 -21.22 15.17 0.87
#